data_c15ece4837e89bb1f4459539de92c3dd
#
_entry.id   c15ece4837e89bb1f4459539de92c3dd
#
_cell.length_a   1.000
_cell.length_b   1.000
_cell.length_c   1.000
_cell.angle_alpha   90.00
_cell.angle_beta   90.00
_cell.angle_gamma   90.00
#
_symmetry.space_group_name_H-M   'P 1'
#
loop_
_entity.id
_entity.type
_entity.pdbx_description
1 polymer ?
#
loop_
_entity_poly.entity_id
_entity_poly.type
_entity_poly.pdbx_seq_one_letter_code
_entity_poly.pdbx_strand_id
1 'polypeptide(L)'
;INAGDGSHAHPTQTLTDLLTIRREKGRLNNLTIGFCGDLKFGRTVHSLIKALSRYTGINVILIAPEELRLPSYIRREVCDKNHVPTREVETMEEVMSELDILYMTRVQKERFLDEEEFERLKDSFILNPERLRTAKKDMIILHPLPRVNEITRAVDNDPRAAYFRQVENGKFVRMALIYTLLKWAEEERPTTPTPRLDHSLVNNDLRCSNRQCISNSEDVDHLFRKTEDGDLRCVYCEARVK
;
A
#
# COMPACT_ATOMS: atom_id res chain seq x y z
N ILE A 1 -5.94 -10.16 14.23
CA ILE A 1 -4.93 -9.75 13.21
C ILE A 1 -5.65 -9.39 11.93
N ASN A 2 -5.52 -8.13 11.48
CA ASN A 2 -6.03 -7.72 10.18
C ASN A 2 -5.09 -8.23 9.06
N ALA A 3 -5.55 -9.20 8.27
CA ALA A 3 -4.81 -9.76 7.14
C ALA A 3 -5.12 -9.07 5.79
N GLY A 4 -5.91 -8.01 5.83
CA GLY A 4 -6.32 -7.19 4.69
C GLY A 4 -7.83 -7.00 4.65
N ASP A 5 -8.26 -5.76 4.53
CA ASP A 5 -9.67 -5.36 4.49
C ASP A 5 -9.96 -4.52 3.25
N GLY A 6 -10.80 -5.01 2.39
CA GLY A 6 -11.27 -4.30 1.19
C GLY A 6 -10.17 -3.54 0.44
N SER A 7 -10.36 -2.24 0.24
CA SER A 7 -9.40 -1.32 -0.37
C SER A 7 -8.62 -0.48 0.66
N HIS A 8 -8.86 -0.68 1.97
CA HIS A 8 -8.35 0.20 3.03
C HIS A 8 -6.93 -0.14 3.46
N ALA A 9 -6.69 -1.34 4.02
CA ALA A 9 -5.40 -1.67 4.60
C ALA A 9 -4.95 -3.10 4.37
N HIS A 10 -3.63 -3.31 4.40
CA HIS A 10 -3.02 -4.62 4.37
C HIS A 10 -1.82 -4.70 5.33
N PRO A 11 -2.06 -4.68 6.66
CA PRO A 11 -0.99 -4.56 7.66
C PRO A 11 0.07 -5.66 7.57
N THR A 12 -0.35 -6.92 7.34
CA THR A 12 0.60 -8.03 7.24
C THR A 12 1.47 -7.95 5.98
N GLN A 13 0.97 -7.37 4.89
CA GLN A 13 1.80 -7.09 3.72
C GLN A 13 2.78 -5.95 4.00
N THR A 14 2.33 -4.91 4.67
CA THR A 14 3.20 -3.79 5.08
C THR A 14 4.39 -4.28 5.91
N LEU A 15 4.16 -5.17 6.88
CA LEU A 15 5.25 -5.76 7.67
C LEU A 15 6.20 -6.59 6.80
N THR A 16 5.66 -7.32 5.82
CA THR A 16 6.45 -8.08 4.83
C THR A 16 7.35 -7.15 4.02
N ASP A 17 6.79 -6.04 3.54
CA ASP A 17 7.50 -5.05 2.74
C ASP A 17 8.61 -4.38 3.56
N LEU A 18 8.31 -3.94 4.78
CA LEU A 18 9.31 -3.35 5.68
C LEU A 18 10.45 -4.31 6.02
N LEU A 19 10.15 -5.60 6.31
CA LEU A 19 11.19 -6.60 6.54
C LEU A 19 12.05 -6.78 5.31
N THR A 20 11.44 -6.84 4.12
CA THR A 20 12.17 -7.00 2.86
C THR A 20 13.06 -5.80 2.60
N ILE A 21 12.55 -4.59 2.71
CA ILE A 21 13.34 -3.36 2.58
C ILE A 21 14.51 -3.36 3.57
N ARG A 22 14.26 -3.71 4.83
CA ARG A 22 15.31 -3.79 5.85
C ARG A 22 16.39 -4.80 5.52
N ARG A 23 16.03 -5.97 4.98
CA ARG A 23 16.97 -7.01 4.60
C ARG A 23 17.79 -6.64 3.35
N GLU A 24 17.13 -6.11 2.32
CA GLU A 24 17.76 -5.81 1.04
C GLU A 24 18.57 -4.49 1.05
N LYS A 25 18.08 -3.47 1.75
CA LYS A 25 18.72 -2.14 1.82
C LYS A 25 19.52 -1.88 3.12
N GLY A 26 19.39 -2.74 4.12
CA GLY A 26 20.04 -2.57 5.43
C GLY A 26 19.46 -1.43 6.27
N ARG A 27 18.50 -0.66 5.74
CA ARG A 27 17.93 0.52 6.40
C ARG A 27 16.46 0.71 6.01
N LEU A 28 15.76 1.55 6.78
CA LEU A 28 14.40 2.03 6.49
C LEU A 28 14.34 3.56 6.38
N ASN A 29 15.45 4.24 6.62
CA ASN A 29 15.58 5.69 6.50
C ASN A 29 16.34 6.07 5.22
N ASN A 30 16.16 7.34 4.77
CA ASN A 30 16.88 7.90 3.63
C ASN A 30 16.72 7.05 2.36
N LEU A 31 15.48 6.82 1.95
CA LEU A 31 15.11 6.01 0.78
C LEU A 31 14.20 6.79 -0.15
N THR A 32 14.46 6.68 -1.44
CA THR A 32 13.55 7.15 -2.50
C THR A 32 12.79 5.96 -3.06
N ILE A 33 11.46 5.98 -2.91
CA ILE A 33 10.57 4.87 -3.25
C ILE A 33 9.62 5.30 -4.34
N GLY A 34 9.67 4.62 -5.49
CA GLY A 34 8.70 4.75 -6.56
C GLY A 34 7.58 3.73 -6.41
N PHE A 35 6.34 4.18 -6.30
CA PHE A 35 5.15 3.34 -6.39
C PHE A 35 4.58 3.43 -7.80
N CYS A 36 4.45 2.31 -8.48
CA CYS A 36 4.07 2.27 -9.88
C CYS A 36 2.85 1.38 -10.14
N GLY A 37 1.88 1.89 -10.90
CA GLY A 37 0.69 1.18 -11.35
C GLY A 37 -0.60 1.71 -10.74
N ASP A 38 -1.42 0.84 -10.16
CA ASP A 38 -2.70 1.23 -9.54
C ASP A 38 -2.48 1.79 -8.13
N LEU A 39 -2.35 3.10 -8.03
CA LEU A 39 -2.20 3.80 -6.76
C LEU A 39 -3.54 4.21 -6.16
N LYS A 40 -4.60 4.22 -6.98
CA LYS A 40 -5.96 4.61 -6.57
C LYS A 40 -6.61 3.58 -5.66
N PHE A 41 -6.51 2.30 -6.03
CA PHE A 41 -7.14 1.19 -5.31
C PHE A 41 -6.13 0.30 -4.58
N GLY A 42 -4.83 0.61 -4.71
CA GLY A 42 -3.72 -0.17 -4.18
C GLY A 42 -3.58 -0.11 -2.66
N ARG A 43 -4.37 -0.89 -1.90
CA ARG A 43 -4.30 -0.92 -0.42
C ARG A 43 -2.89 -1.22 0.13
N THR A 44 -2.07 -1.97 -0.60
CA THR A 44 -0.68 -2.25 -0.23
C THR A 44 0.16 -0.99 -0.31
N VAL A 45 -0.06 -0.17 -1.34
CA VAL A 45 0.57 1.14 -1.51
C VAL A 45 0.18 2.09 -0.38
N HIS A 46 -1.12 2.24 -0.12
CA HIS A 46 -1.64 3.13 0.93
C HIS A 46 -1.07 2.77 2.30
N SER A 47 -1.05 1.47 2.63
CA SER A 47 -0.55 0.99 3.91
C SER A 47 0.97 1.16 4.04
N LEU A 48 1.72 0.92 2.97
CA LEU A 48 3.17 1.04 2.99
C LEU A 48 3.59 2.52 3.06
N ILE A 49 2.97 3.43 2.32
CA ILE A 49 3.23 4.88 2.43
C ILE A 49 2.99 5.34 3.87
N LYS A 50 1.86 4.94 4.47
CA LYS A 50 1.53 5.27 5.87
C LYS A 50 2.56 4.73 6.87
N ALA A 51 3.12 3.55 6.63
CA ALA A 51 4.16 3.01 7.47
C ALA A 51 5.50 3.73 7.30
N LEU A 52 5.88 4.02 6.05
CA LEU A 52 7.13 4.70 5.70
C LEU A 52 7.16 6.16 6.14
N SER A 53 6.01 6.84 6.23
CA SER A 53 5.94 8.22 6.72
C SER A 53 6.40 8.40 8.18
N ARG A 54 6.63 7.29 8.89
CA ARG A 54 7.18 7.30 10.26
C ARG A 54 8.71 7.27 10.30
N TYR A 55 9.37 7.10 9.15
CA TYR A 55 10.82 7.04 9.04
C TYR A 55 11.37 8.33 8.44
N THR A 56 12.59 8.68 8.79
CA THR A 56 13.23 9.92 8.34
C THR A 56 13.85 9.79 6.96
N GLY A 57 13.83 10.88 6.17
CA GLY A 57 14.47 10.94 4.87
C GLY A 57 13.81 10.04 3.81
N ILE A 58 12.52 9.80 3.93
CA ILE A 58 11.74 9.10 2.90
C ILE A 58 11.28 10.10 1.85
N ASN A 59 11.52 9.76 0.58
CA ASN A 59 10.98 10.45 -0.59
C ASN A 59 10.06 9.50 -1.34
N VAL A 60 8.87 9.94 -1.65
CA VAL A 60 7.86 9.13 -2.36
C VAL A 60 7.69 9.67 -3.78
N ILE A 61 7.80 8.78 -4.77
CA ILE A 61 7.50 9.07 -6.17
C ILE A 61 6.31 8.21 -6.58
N LEU A 62 5.27 8.87 -7.07
CA LEU A 62 4.01 8.25 -7.47
C LEU A 62 3.98 8.18 -9.00
N ILE A 63 4.04 6.97 -9.55
CA ILE A 63 4.14 6.72 -11.00
C ILE A 63 2.82 6.11 -11.46
N ALA A 64 1.93 6.94 -11.98
CA ALA A 64 0.61 6.50 -12.41
C ALA A 64 0.00 7.46 -13.43
N PRO A 65 -0.88 6.97 -14.35
CA PRO A 65 -1.70 7.85 -15.17
C PRO A 65 -2.72 8.57 -14.27
N GLU A 66 -3.32 9.61 -14.77
CA GLU A 66 -4.23 10.47 -14.01
C GLU A 66 -5.36 9.69 -13.34
N GLU A 67 -5.91 8.71 -14.04
CA GLU A 67 -7.05 7.90 -13.59
C GLU A 67 -6.71 6.97 -12.41
N LEU A 68 -5.42 6.60 -12.26
CA LEU A 68 -4.91 5.69 -11.22
C LEU A 68 -4.06 6.37 -10.15
N ARG A 69 -4.03 7.70 -10.11
CA ARG A 69 -3.29 8.48 -9.11
C ARG A 69 -3.75 8.18 -7.67
N LEU A 70 -2.83 8.37 -6.76
CA LEU A 70 -3.09 8.25 -5.33
C LEU A 70 -4.22 9.19 -4.91
N PRO A 71 -5.24 8.71 -4.16
CA PRO A 71 -6.31 9.57 -3.69
C PRO A 71 -5.80 10.77 -2.90
N SER A 72 -6.34 11.95 -3.19
CA SER A 72 -5.91 13.22 -2.60
C SER A 72 -5.97 13.22 -1.06
N TYR A 73 -6.96 12.54 -0.47
CA TYR A 73 -7.07 12.43 0.98
C TYR A 73 -5.91 11.65 1.61
N ILE A 74 -5.39 10.58 0.94
CA ILE A 74 -4.22 9.83 1.44
C ILE A 74 -2.98 10.71 1.32
N ARG A 75 -2.80 11.40 0.20
CA ARG A 75 -1.68 12.32 0.02
C ARG A 75 -1.64 13.36 1.14
N ARG A 76 -2.74 14.06 1.40
CA ARG A 76 -2.81 15.08 2.47
C ARG A 76 -2.64 14.49 3.86
N GLU A 77 -3.44 13.48 4.22
CA GLU A 77 -3.45 12.95 5.57
C GLU A 77 -2.19 12.16 5.94
N VAL A 78 -1.45 11.67 4.96
CA VAL A 78 -0.25 10.86 5.21
C VAL A 78 1.02 11.58 4.77
N CYS A 79 1.12 11.99 3.51
CA CYS A 79 2.36 12.56 3.00
C CYS A 79 2.54 14.01 3.49
N ASP A 80 1.59 14.88 3.23
CA ASP A 80 1.72 16.31 3.55
C ASP A 80 1.75 16.53 5.05
N LYS A 81 0.89 15.86 5.82
CA LYS A 81 0.84 15.96 7.28
C LYS A 81 2.13 15.48 7.97
N ASN A 82 2.81 14.48 7.41
CA ASN A 82 4.07 13.97 7.94
C ASN A 82 5.30 14.57 7.23
N HIS A 83 5.11 15.60 6.39
CA HIS A 83 6.17 16.27 5.65
C HIS A 83 7.03 15.32 4.80
N VAL A 84 6.40 14.30 4.20
CA VAL A 84 7.06 13.37 3.29
C VAL A 84 7.11 13.99 1.89
N PRO A 85 8.30 14.30 1.34
CA PRO A 85 8.41 14.80 -0.03
C PRO A 85 7.77 13.82 -1.01
N THR A 86 6.83 14.34 -1.81
CA THR A 86 6.05 13.51 -2.74
C THR A 86 6.02 14.17 -4.11
N ARG A 87 6.39 13.40 -5.15
CA ARG A 87 6.36 13.81 -6.55
C ARG A 87 5.50 12.85 -7.36
N GLU A 88 4.66 13.38 -8.25
CA GLU A 88 3.87 12.62 -9.20
C GLU A 88 4.51 12.69 -10.59
N VAL A 89 4.59 11.54 -11.27
CA VAL A 89 5.07 11.41 -12.65
C VAL A 89 4.20 10.41 -13.41
N GLU A 90 4.24 10.49 -14.73
CA GLU A 90 3.42 9.61 -15.57
C GLU A 90 4.18 8.40 -16.09
N THR A 91 5.51 8.45 -16.13
CA THR A 91 6.35 7.37 -16.66
C THR A 91 7.45 6.93 -15.69
N MET A 92 7.84 5.66 -15.76
CA MET A 92 8.95 5.12 -14.95
C MET A 92 10.30 5.70 -15.39
N GLU A 93 10.45 5.97 -16.68
CA GLU A 93 11.68 6.42 -17.31
C GLU A 93 12.18 7.74 -16.72
N GLU A 94 11.25 8.62 -16.33
CA GLU A 94 11.57 9.93 -15.74
C GLU A 94 12.37 9.85 -14.43
N VAL A 95 12.19 8.75 -13.70
CA VAL A 95 12.63 8.67 -12.29
C VAL A 95 13.47 7.43 -11.97
N MET A 96 13.60 6.49 -12.91
CA MET A 96 14.24 5.20 -12.67
C MET A 96 15.65 5.31 -12.05
N SER A 97 16.43 6.30 -12.46
CA SER A 97 17.80 6.54 -11.95
C SER A 97 17.84 7.08 -10.52
N GLU A 98 16.73 7.58 -9.99
CA GLU A 98 16.64 8.16 -8.65
C GLU A 98 16.22 7.14 -7.60
N LEU A 99 15.54 6.06 -8.01
CA LEU A 99 14.90 5.12 -7.10
C LEU A 99 15.88 4.23 -6.35
N ASP A 100 15.67 4.05 -5.07
CA ASP A 100 16.23 2.99 -4.25
C ASP A 100 15.33 1.76 -4.24
N ILE A 101 14.04 1.97 -4.40
CA ILE A 101 13.00 0.93 -4.40
C ILE A 101 11.98 1.27 -5.49
N LEU A 102 11.67 0.29 -6.33
CA LEU A 102 10.52 0.32 -7.23
C LEU A 102 9.47 -0.68 -6.72
N TYR A 103 8.34 -0.17 -6.26
CA TYR A 103 7.21 -0.98 -5.83
C TYR A 103 6.17 -1.04 -6.92
N MET A 104 6.05 -2.20 -7.57
CA MET A 104 5.12 -2.43 -8.66
C MET A 104 3.78 -2.95 -8.14
N THR A 105 2.69 -2.50 -8.76
CA THR A 105 1.35 -3.02 -8.52
C THR A 105 0.67 -3.37 -9.84
N ARG A 106 -0.23 -4.34 -9.82
CA ARG A 106 -1.04 -4.63 -10.99
C ARG A 106 -2.26 -3.69 -11.07
N VAL A 107 -2.70 -3.41 -12.28
CA VAL A 107 -3.98 -2.76 -12.55
C VAL A 107 -5.09 -3.81 -12.36
N GLN A 108 -6.01 -3.58 -11.42
CA GLN A 108 -7.01 -4.56 -11.00
C GLN A 108 -8.31 -4.39 -11.80
N LYS A 109 -8.59 -5.30 -12.76
CA LYS A 109 -9.83 -5.27 -13.58
C LYS A 109 -11.10 -5.15 -12.73
N GLU A 110 -11.15 -5.87 -11.64
CA GLU A 110 -12.28 -5.93 -10.71
C GLU A 110 -12.63 -4.60 -10.03
N ARG A 111 -11.83 -3.56 -10.22
CA ARG A 111 -12.01 -2.22 -9.65
C ARG A 111 -12.54 -1.20 -10.65
N PHE A 112 -12.49 -1.52 -11.93
CA PHE A 112 -12.98 -0.63 -12.97
C PHE A 112 -14.48 -0.84 -13.18
N LEU A 113 -15.20 0.25 -13.37
CA LEU A 113 -16.61 0.25 -13.76
C LEU A 113 -16.76 0.18 -15.29
N ASP A 114 -15.74 0.65 -16.00
CA ASP A 114 -15.66 0.72 -17.45
C ASP A 114 -14.56 -0.25 -17.94
N GLU A 115 -14.92 -1.19 -18.79
CA GLU A 115 -14.01 -2.17 -19.36
C GLU A 115 -13.07 -1.54 -20.40
N GLU A 116 -13.53 -0.51 -21.14
CA GLU A 116 -12.71 0.21 -22.11
C GLU A 116 -11.58 1.00 -21.41
N GLU A 117 -11.87 1.62 -20.26
CA GLU A 117 -10.88 2.30 -19.44
C GLU A 117 -9.83 1.30 -18.94
N PHE A 118 -10.25 0.13 -18.46
CA PHE A 118 -9.32 -0.92 -18.05
C PHE A 118 -8.41 -1.39 -19.19
N GLU A 119 -8.98 -1.70 -20.37
CA GLU A 119 -8.21 -2.16 -21.54
C GLU A 119 -7.15 -1.13 -21.98
N ARG A 120 -7.45 0.16 -21.87
CA ARG A 120 -6.51 1.25 -22.17
C ARG A 120 -5.36 1.32 -21.16
N LEU A 121 -5.61 1.03 -19.89
CA LEU A 121 -4.68 1.27 -18.79
C LEU A 121 -3.90 0.02 -18.34
N LYS A 122 -4.40 -1.19 -18.62
CA LYS A 122 -3.82 -2.45 -18.12
C LYS A 122 -2.35 -2.66 -18.46
N ASP A 123 -1.89 -2.15 -19.60
CA ASP A 123 -0.53 -2.33 -20.12
C ASP A 123 0.35 -1.06 -19.99
N SER A 124 -0.14 -0.02 -19.29
CA SER A 124 0.57 1.25 -19.16
C SER A 124 1.93 1.11 -18.47
N PHE A 125 2.07 0.13 -17.57
CA PHE A 125 3.28 -0.05 -16.78
C PHE A 125 3.79 -1.49 -16.81
N ILE A 126 4.48 -1.84 -17.90
CA ILE A 126 5.14 -3.15 -18.00
C ILE A 126 6.63 -2.96 -17.73
N LEU A 127 7.12 -3.50 -16.63
CA LEU A 127 8.54 -3.51 -16.30
C LEU A 127 9.26 -4.62 -17.09
N ASN A 128 10.28 -4.23 -17.84
CA ASN A 128 11.13 -5.12 -18.62
C ASN A 128 12.63 -4.78 -18.40
N PRO A 129 13.57 -5.62 -18.84
CA PRO A 129 15.00 -5.34 -18.66
C PRO A 129 15.47 -4.04 -19.30
N GLU A 130 14.83 -3.58 -20.36
CA GLU A 130 15.21 -2.34 -21.04
C GLU A 130 14.97 -1.12 -20.15
N ARG A 131 13.80 -1.05 -19.52
CA ARG A 131 13.46 0.02 -18.56
C ARG A 131 14.36 0.03 -17.33
N LEU A 132 15.01 -1.09 -17.01
CA LEU A 132 15.94 -1.19 -15.88
C LEU A 132 17.37 -0.71 -16.20
N ARG A 133 17.66 -0.29 -17.42
CA ARG A 133 19.04 0.10 -17.82
C ARG A 133 19.55 1.32 -17.07
N THR A 134 18.70 2.27 -16.77
CA THR A 134 19.04 3.52 -16.06
C THR A 134 18.92 3.41 -14.54
N ALA A 135 18.35 2.32 -14.04
CA ALA A 135 18.15 2.10 -12.61
C ALA A 135 19.48 1.93 -11.87
N LYS A 136 19.52 2.34 -10.61
CA LYS A 136 20.65 2.10 -9.72
C LYS A 136 20.95 0.61 -9.64
N LYS A 137 22.23 0.26 -9.52
CA LYS A 137 22.67 -1.16 -9.40
C LYS A 137 22.13 -1.82 -8.13
N ASP A 138 21.94 -1.06 -7.07
CA ASP A 138 21.44 -1.49 -5.77
C ASP A 138 19.96 -1.19 -5.55
N MET A 139 19.24 -0.70 -6.57
CA MET A 139 17.77 -0.59 -6.51
C MET A 139 17.16 -1.98 -6.28
N ILE A 140 16.05 -2.04 -5.57
CA ILE A 140 15.28 -3.28 -5.43
C ILE A 140 13.89 -3.13 -6.04
N ILE A 141 13.36 -4.23 -6.60
CA ILE A 141 12.03 -4.29 -7.18
C ILE A 141 11.15 -5.14 -6.27
N LEU A 142 10.08 -4.55 -5.80
CA LEU A 142 9.09 -5.18 -4.94
C LEU A 142 7.74 -5.33 -5.67
N HIS A 143 7.00 -6.36 -5.32
CA HIS A 143 5.65 -6.61 -5.82
C HIS A 143 4.91 -7.53 -4.85
N PRO A 144 3.67 -7.21 -4.43
CA PRO A 144 2.94 -8.04 -3.46
C PRO A 144 2.51 -9.41 -4.01
N LEU A 145 2.63 -9.65 -5.32
CA LEU A 145 2.19 -10.83 -6.04
C LEU A 145 0.71 -11.22 -5.75
N PRO A 146 0.03 -11.97 -6.61
CA PRO A 146 0.52 -12.44 -7.92
C PRO A 146 0.58 -11.32 -8.96
N ARG A 147 1.53 -11.42 -9.88
CA ARG A 147 1.59 -10.56 -11.08
C ARG A 147 0.87 -11.21 -12.26
N VAL A 148 0.49 -10.40 -13.23
CA VAL A 148 -0.05 -10.83 -14.53
C VAL A 148 0.97 -10.53 -15.63
N ASN A 149 1.05 -9.28 -16.10
CA ASN A 149 1.95 -8.83 -17.17
C ASN A 149 2.79 -7.60 -16.80
N GLU A 150 2.51 -6.96 -15.66
CA GLU A 150 3.17 -5.73 -15.22
C GLU A 150 4.66 -5.87 -14.92
N ILE A 151 5.14 -7.10 -14.76
CA ILE A 151 6.58 -7.43 -14.74
C ILE A 151 6.81 -8.62 -15.67
N THR A 152 7.63 -8.44 -16.68
CA THR A 152 7.98 -9.52 -17.61
C THR A 152 8.84 -10.59 -16.91
N ARG A 153 8.72 -11.85 -17.35
CA ARG A 153 9.51 -12.97 -16.80
C ARG A 153 11.02 -12.78 -16.94
N ALA A 154 11.46 -12.00 -17.94
CA ALA A 154 12.87 -11.70 -18.13
C ALA A 154 13.50 -10.95 -16.95
N VAL A 155 12.69 -10.21 -16.17
CA VAL A 155 13.13 -9.50 -14.97
C VAL A 155 13.38 -10.45 -13.78
N ASP A 156 12.85 -11.66 -13.79
CA ASP A 156 13.02 -12.62 -12.67
C ASP A 156 14.48 -12.98 -12.39
N ASN A 157 15.33 -12.92 -13.41
CA ASN A 157 16.75 -13.21 -13.30
C ASN A 157 17.59 -11.96 -12.96
N ASP A 158 16.99 -10.78 -12.88
CA ASP A 158 17.70 -9.56 -12.48
C ASP A 158 17.97 -9.62 -10.95
N PRO A 159 19.21 -9.39 -10.49
CA PRO A 159 19.53 -9.45 -9.05
C PRO A 159 18.73 -8.44 -8.21
N ARG A 160 18.22 -7.39 -8.82
CA ARG A 160 17.35 -6.38 -8.19
C ARG A 160 15.93 -6.88 -7.96
N ALA A 161 15.50 -7.97 -8.60
CA ALA A 161 14.18 -8.58 -8.41
C ALA A 161 14.08 -9.21 -7.01
N ALA A 162 13.47 -8.49 -6.07
CA ALA A 162 13.34 -8.92 -4.68
C ALA A 162 11.95 -9.50 -4.34
N TYR A 163 11.00 -9.47 -5.26
CA TYR A 163 9.60 -9.84 -4.97
C TYR A 163 9.39 -11.31 -4.59
N PHE A 164 10.22 -12.25 -5.04
CA PHE A 164 10.14 -13.63 -4.55
C PHE A 164 10.68 -13.76 -3.12
N ARG A 165 11.79 -13.08 -2.80
CA ARG A 165 12.31 -12.98 -1.44
C ARG A 165 11.32 -12.25 -0.51
N GLN A 166 10.60 -11.26 -1.04
CA GLN A 166 9.52 -10.57 -0.34
C GLN A 166 8.42 -11.55 0.09
N VAL A 167 7.96 -12.45 -0.80
CA VAL A 167 6.97 -13.48 -0.45
C VAL A 167 7.49 -14.40 0.64
N GLU A 168 8.72 -14.84 0.54
CA GLU A 168 9.36 -15.66 1.58
C GLU A 168 9.44 -14.94 2.93
N ASN A 169 9.84 -13.68 2.92
CA ASN A 169 9.84 -12.82 4.10
C ASN A 169 8.44 -12.69 4.73
N GLY A 170 7.40 -12.71 3.91
CA GLY A 170 6.01 -12.70 4.36
C GLY A 170 5.65 -13.87 5.25
N LYS A 171 6.19 -15.06 4.98
CA LYS A 171 6.02 -16.23 5.85
C LYS A 171 6.64 -15.97 7.23
N PHE A 172 7.89 -15.55 7.28
CA PHE A 172 8.59 -15.31 8.55
C PHE A 172 7.97 -14.19 9.37
N VAL A 173 7.58 -13.09 8.74
CA VAL A 173 6.91 -11.96 9.42
C VAL A 173 5.59 -12.39 10.06
N ARG A 174 4.77 -13.16 9.34
CA ARG A 174 3.49 -13.63 9.88
C ARG A 174 3.68 -14.60 11.04
N MET A 175 4.67 -15.50 10.95
CA MET A 175 5.04 -16.38 12.06
C MET A 175 5.50 -15.58 13.28
N ALA A 176 6.39 -14.60 13.09
CA ALA A 176 6.87 -13.74 14.16
C ALA A 176 5.75 -12.92 14.80
N LEU A 177 4.83 -12.37 13.97
CA LEU A 177 3.69 -11.60 14.45
C LEU A 177 2.79 -12.47 15.36
N ILE A 178 2.42 -13.67 14.90
CA ILE A 178 1.57 -14.59 15.68
C ILE A 178 2.26 -14.98 16.97
N TYR A 179 3.52 -15.40 16.90
CA TYR A 179 4.32 -15.78 18.07
C TYR A 179 4.40 -14.64 19.10
N THR A 180 4.70 -13.42 18.64
CA THR A 180 4.83 -12.25 19.52
C THR A 180 3.50 -11.93 20.22
N LEU A 181 2.39 -11.97 19.48
CA LEU A 181 1.07 -11.67 20.06
C LEU A 181 0.64 -12.73 21.07
N LEU A 182 0.89 -14.02 20.80
CA LEU A 182 0.61 -15.10 21.76
C LEU A 182 1.45 -14.94 23.02
N LYS A 183 2.77 -14.69 22.86
CA LYS A 183 3.67 -14.45 24.00
C LYS A 183 3.24 -13.25 24.85
N TRP A 184 2.82 -12.17 24.24
CA TRP A 184 2.30 -11.01 24.97
C TRP A 184 1.01 -11.31 25.71
N ALA A 185 0.13 -12.14 25.14
CA ALA A 185 -1.09 -12.56 25.83
C ALA A 185 -0.79 -13.43 27.06
N GLU A 186 0.22 -14.34 26.97
CA GLU A 186 0.67 -15.17 28.08
C GLU A 186 1.35 -14.36 29.20
N GLU A 187 2.09 -13.31 28.84
CA GLU A 187 2.79 -12.45 29.80
C GLU A 187 1.88 -11.41 30.46
N GLU A 188 0.56 -11.44 30.20
CA GLU A 188 -0.42 -10.45 30.70
C GLU A 188 0.07 -8.99 30.54
N ARG A 189 0.91 -8.73 29.54
CA ARG A 189 1.39 -7.37 29.31
C ARG A 189 0.21 -6.46 29.11
N PRO A 190 0.18 -5.30 29.80
CA PRO A 190 -0.87 -4.32 29.56
C PRO A 190 -0.88 -4.02 28.07
N THR A 191 -1.91 -4.47 27.38
CA THR A 191 -2.16 -4.07 26.00
C THR A 191 -2.20 -2.56 26.00
N THR A 192 -1.42 -1.94 25.11
CA THR A 192 -1.65 -0.52 24.80
C THR A 192 -3.17 -0.39 24.60
N PRO A 193 -3.84 0.50 25.32
CA PRO A 193 -5.30 0.59 25.22
C PRO A 193 -5.64 0.59 23.74
N THR A 194 -6.47 -0.36 23.32
CA THR A 194 -7.02 -0.31 21.95
C THR A 194 -7.48 1.12 21.76
N PRO A 195 -7.07 1.86 20.73
CA PRO A 195 -7.54 3.21 20.52
C PRO A 195 -9.04 3.14 20.67
N ARG A 196 -9.60 3.77 21.71
CA ARG A 196 -11.04 3.77 21.92
C ARG A 196 -11.62 4.31 20.64
N LEU A 197 -12.46 3.51 20.00
CA LEU A 197 -13.24 3.98 18.87
C LEU A 197 -13.89 5.27 19.34
N ASP A 198 -13.68 6.33 18.59
CA ASP A 198 -14.31 7.60 18.90
C ASP A 198 -15.81 7.46 18.67
N HIS A 199 -16.55 7.21 19.74
CA HIS A 199 -18.00 7.04 19.68
C HIS A 199 -18.75 8.29 19.16
N SER A 200 -18.07 9.44 19.07
CA SER A 200 -18.63 10.62 18.39
C SER A 200 -18.81 10.41 16.88
N LEU A 201 -18.17 9.38 16.33
CA LEU A 201 -18.27 9.00 14.92
C LEU A 201 -19.38 7.97 14.64
N VAL A 202 -20.07 7.49 15.69
CA VAL A 202 -21.17 6.50 15.54
C VAL A 202 -22.33 7.16 14.79
N ASN A 203 -22.75 6.53 13.72
CA ASN A 203 -23.98 6.88 13.01
C ASN A 203 -24.60 5.61 12.42
N ASN A 204 -25.43 4.94 13.22
CA ASN A 204 -26.07 3.69 12.86
C ASN A 204 -27.22 3.85 11.84
N ASP A 205 -27.62 5.09 11.52
CA ASP A 205 -28.60 5.39 10.47
C ASP A 205 -27.97 5.30 9.06
N LEU A 206 -26.64 5.41 8.98
CA LEU A 206 -25.90 5.28 7.74
C LEU A 206 -25.40 3.86 7.52
N ARG A 207 -25.29 3.46 6.25
CA ARG A 207 -24.71 2.18 5.87
C ARG A 207 -23.48 2.40 4.98
N CYS A 208 -22.45 1.58 5.19
CA CYS A 208 -21.27 1.61 4.34
C CYS A 208 -21.63 1.17 2.92
N SER A 209 -21.19 1.91 1.92
CA SER A 209 -21.42 1.58 0.50
C SER A 209 -20.65 0.33 0.03
N ASN A 210 -19.60 -0.05 0.74
CA ASN A 210 -18.84 -1.27 0.47
C ASN A 210 -19.56 -2.48 1.10
N ARG A 211 -20.18 -3.31 0.27
CA ARG A 211 -20.91 -4.51 0.72
C ARG A 211 -20.06 -5.52 1.48
N GLN A 212 -18.74 -5.53 1.28
CA GLN A 212 -17.77 -6.41 1.96
C GLN A 212 -17.17 -5.77 3.22
N CYS A 213 -17.68 -4.61 3.64
CA CYS A 213 -17.22 -3.98 4.87
C CYS A 213 -17.67 -4.79 6.08
N ILE A 214 -16.80 -4.88 7.10
CA ILE A 214 -17.12 -5.53 8.39
C ILE A 214 -18.42 -4.97 9.01
N SER A 215 -18.66 -3.67 8.87
CA SER A 215 -19.90 -3.02 9.37
C SER A 215 -21.18 -3.49 8.67
N ASN A 216 -21.07 -4.18 7.53
CA ASN A 216 -22.22 -4.77 6.83
C ASN A 216 -22.34 -6.29 7.06
N SER A 217 -21.34 -6.94 7.68
CA SER A 217 -21.29 -8.39 7.86
C SER A 217 -21.26 -8.82 9.33
N GLU A 218 -20.89 -7.93 10.24
CA GLU A 218 -20.83 -8.20 11.67
C GLU A 218 -21.66 -7.16 12.46
N ASP A 219 -22.06 -7.52 13.66
CA ASP A 219 -22.80 -6.64 14.57
C ASP A 219 -21.82 -5.68 15.28
N VAL A 220 -21.45 -4.62 14.57
CA VAL A 220 -20.56 -3.56 15.06
C VAL A 220 -21.15 -2.19 14.75
N ASP A 221 -20.80 -1.19 15.56
CA ASP A 221 -21.22 0.18 15.34
C ASP A 221 -20.78 0.69 13.96
N HIS A 222 -21.68 1.40 13.26
CA HIS A 222 -21.36 2.06 12.01
C HIS A 222 -20.60 3.36 12.29
N LEU A 223 -19.31 3.36 12.01
CA LEU A 223 -18.42 4.48 12.28
C LEU A 223 -18.03 5.19 10.98
N PHE A 224 -18.23 6.50 10.96
CA PHE A 224 -17.89 7.36 9.82
C PHE A 224 -17.09 8.57 10.28
N ARG A 225 -16.10 8.96 9.49
CA ARG A 225 -15.32 10.17 9.71
C ARG A 225 -15.46 11.13 8.54
N LYS A 226 -15.46 12.42 8.84
CA LYS A 226 -15.39 13.47 7.83
C LYS A 226 -13.92 13.73 7.48
N THR A 227 -13.60 13.70 6.19
CA THR A 227 -12.26 14.09 5.71
C THR A 227 -12.15 15.61 5.59
N GLU A 228 -10.93 16.11 5.43
CA GLU A 228 -10.68 17.56 5.21
C GLU A 228 -11.38 18.08 3.96
N ASP A 229 -11.63 17.22 2.96
CA ASP A 229 -12.40 17.55 1.74
C ASP A 229 -13.92 17.64 1.99
N GLY A 230 -14.36 17.30 3.20
CA GLY A 230 -15.76 17.23 3.55
C GLY A 230 -16.46 15.93 3.19
N ASP A 231 -15.76 14.97 2.59
CA ASP A 231 -16.29 13.63 2.32
C ASP A 231 -16.53 12.87 3.61
N LEU A 232 -17.63 12.11 3.66
CA LEU A 232 -17.92 11.18 4.73
C LEU A 232 -17.39 9.80 4.35
N ARG A 233 -16.51 9.21 5.17
CA ARG A 233 -15.88 7.91 4.91
C ARG A 233 -16.08 6.93 6.06
N CYS A 234 -16.28 5.67 5.70
CA CYS A 234 -16.35 4.59 6.68
C CYS A 234 -14.98 4.41 7.37
N VAL A 235 -14.97 4.37 8.70
CA VAL A 235 -13.74 4.20 9.50
C VAL A 235 -13.08 2.85 9.27
N TYR A 236 -13.87 1.82 8.94
CA TYR A 236 -13.34 0.46 8.74
C TYR A 236 -12.71 0.23 7.36
N CYS A 237 -13.31 0.73 6.29
CA CYS A 237 -12.86 0.39 4.94
C CYS A 237 -12.58 1.60 4.04
N GLU A 238 -12.69 2.83 4.57
CA GLU A 238 -12.47 4.10 3.89
C GLU A 238 -13.39 4.37 2.68
N ALA A 239 -14.37 3.50 2.43
CA ALA A 239 -15.35 3.74 1.38
C ALA A 239 -16.10 5.05 1.64
N ARG A 240 -16.27 5.85 0.58
CA ARG A 240 -17.06 7.07 0.63
C ARG A 240 -18.54 6.71 0.82
N VAL A 241 -19.18 7.35 1.78
CA VAL A 241 -20.63 7.23 2.00
C VAL A 241 -21.30 8.29 1.14
N LYS A 242 -22.28 7.86 0.37
CA LYS A 242 -23.10 8.76 -0.47
C LYS A 242 -24.29 9.25 0.32
#